data_61ca805542bf725d46ca6ab4bfbf1cba
#
_entry.id   61ca805542bf725d46ca6ab4bfbf1cba
#
_cell.length_a   1.000
_cell.length_b   1.000
_cell.length_c   1.000
_cell.angle_alpha   90.00
_cell.angle_beta   90.00
_cell.angle_gamma   90.00
#
_symmetry.space_group_name_H-M   'P 1'
#
loop_
_entity.id
_entity.type
_entity.pdbx_description
1 polymer ?
#
loop_
_entity_poly.entity_id
_entity_poly.type
_entity_poly.pdbx_seq_one_letter_code
_entity_poly.pdbx_strand_id
1 'polypeptide(L)'
;MELQTVSKSLDGGVLNGEEIAQLFRVPLFSRESAMIISSARHKSERASHGLAEVHAQVGLNVAPCPKNCMFCAFAAKNKVFVESFDLPAQEVVNQARRFEEDGANAIFVMSTADYPFEKFIEMSQEIRGSLCAETVLVANVGDFDRKQARRLKDCGFAGIYHAVRMGEGHDTRIPVQRRLETFRNAKEVGLSLGTCVEPVGSEHTIQELVEKTIITREANPVFSGSARRIPIPGTEMAKLGIVSEARMAHILAVVRLALSDDVGGNCTHEPSVIGAAAGANLLWAEAGSNPRDTETKTENQRGMTVQDCIRVLEEAEWKVLKGPSRFYRP
;
A
#
# COMPACT_ATOMS: atom_id res chain seq x y z
N MET A 1 -16.96 -26.57 -2.94
CA MET A 1 -15.54 -26.45 -2.51
C MET A 1 -15.22 -25.00 -2.13
N GLU A 2 -15.46 -24.02 -2.98
CA GLU A 2 -15.20 -22.60 -2.72
C GLU A 2 -15.98 -22.07 -1.51
N LEU A 3 -17.21 -22.49 -1.31
CA LEU A 3 -18.04 -22.17 -0.15
C LEU A 3 -17.41 -22.62 1.17
N GLN A 4 -16.84 -23.81 1.20
CA GLN A 4 -16.16 -24.34 2.39
C GLN A 4 -14.89 -23.56 2.70
N THR A 5 -14.14 -23.17 1.65
CA THR A 5 -12.93 -22.34 1.78
C THR A 5 -13.26 -20.95 2.32
N VAL A 6 -14.33 -20.32 1.83
CA VAL A 6 -14.79 -19.02 2.33
C VAL A 6 -15.25 -19.14 3.79
N SER A 7 -16.09 -20.15 4.13
CA SER A 7 -16.52 -20.38 5.52
C SER A 7 -15.32 -20.59 6.44
N LYS A 8 -14.36 -21.44 6.06
CA LYS A 8 -13.12 -21.65 6.81
C LYS A 8 -12.41 -20.32 7.14
N SER A 9 -12.29 -19.41 6.15
CA SER A 9 -11.68 -18.09 6.37
C SER A 9 -12.48 -17.24 7.36
N LEU A 10 -13.80 -17.22 7.24
CA LEU A 10 -14.68 -16.43 8.11
C LEU A 10 -14.69 -16.95 9.56
N ASP A 11 -14.46 -18.24 9.73
CA ASP A 11 -14.33 -18.91 11.04
C ASP A 11 -12.90 -18.78 11.63
N GLY A 12 -12.03 -17.97 11.01
CA GLY A 12 -10.66 -17.74 11.47
C GLY A 12 -9.65 -18.81 11.06
N GLY A 13 -10.04 -19.76 10.23
CA GLY A 13 -9.15 -20.81 9.71
C GLY A 13 -8.15 -20.27 8.68
N VAL A 14 -6.91 -20.76 8.75
CA VAL A 14 -5.84 -20.38 7.82
C VAL A 14 -6.00 -21.12 6.50
N LEU A 15 -6.12 -20.37 5.39
CA LEU A 15 -6.16 -20.93 4.05
C LEU A 15 -4.77 -21.40 3.61
N ASN A 16 -4.67 -22.60 3.05
CA ASN A 16 -3.44 -23.06 2.40
C ASN A 16 -3.32 -22.52 0.97
N GLY A 17 -2.16 -22.75 0.32
CA GLY A 17 -1.90 -22.22 -1.02
C GLY A 17 -2.88 -22.70 -2.09
N GLU A 18 -3.32 -23.95 -2.04
CA GLU A 18 -4.30 -24.47 -3.01
C GLU A 18 -5.70 -23.87 -2.80
N GLU A 19 -6.12 -23.70 -1.55
CA GLU A 19 -7.38 -23.03 -1.21
C GLU A 19 -7.39 -21.58 -1.72
N ILE A 20 -6.29 -20.84 -1.54
CA ILE A 20 -6.13 -19.48 -2.06
C ILE A 20 -6.16 -19.49 -3.61
N ALA A 21 -5.45 -20.44 -4.24
CA ALA A 21 -5.44 -20.57 -5.69
C ALA A 21 -6.82 -20.86 -6.27
N GLN A 22 -7.62 -21.69 -5.60
CA GLN A 22 -9.01 -21.98 -5.98
C GLN A 22 -9.86 -20.72 -5.99
N LEU A 23 -9.75 -19.86 -4.96
CA LEU A 23 -10.47 -18.59 -4.90
C LEU A 23 -10.06 -17.64 -6.04
N PHE A 24 -8.77 -17.55 -6.38
CA PHE A 24 -8.29 -16.74 -7.51
C PHE A 24 -8.79 -17.23 -8.88
N ARG A 25 -9.03 -18.55 -9.04
CA ARG A 25 -9.54 -19.15 -10.29
C ARG A 25 -11.01 -18.91 -10.53
N VAL A 26 -11.77 -18.50 -9.52
CA VAL A 26 -13.22 -18.28 -9.65
C VAL A 26 -13.50 -17.24 -10.73
N PRO A 27 -14.37 -17.56 -11.72
CA PRO A 27 -14.72 -16.62 -12.78
C PRO A 27 -15.39 -15.35 -12.23
N LEU A 28 -14.99 -14.19 -12.77
CA LEU A 28 -15.67 -12.94 -12.42
C LEU A 28 -17.15 -12.99 -12.77
N PHE A 29 -17.95 -12.29 -11.97
CA PHE A 29 -19.41 -12.20 -12.12
C PHE A 29 -20.16 -13.52 -11.96
N SER A 30 -19.49 -14.59 -11.52
CA SER A 30 -20.17 -15.80 -11.05
C SER A 30 -20.80 -15.56 -9.68
N ARG A 31 -21.71 -16.45 -9.27
CA ARG A 31 -22.28 -16.44 -7.93
C ARG A 31 -21.20 -16.59 -6.85
N GLU A 32 -20.23 -17.43 -7.11
CA GLU A 32 -19.10 -17.70 -6.22
C GLU A 32 -18.21 -16.46 -6.08
N SER A 33 -17.94 -15.71 -7.17
CA SER A 33 -17.20 -14.45 -7.11
C SER A 33 -17.95 -13.40 -6.28
N ALA A 34 -19.26 -13.28 -6.43
CA ALA A 34 -20.07 -12.38 -5.61
C ALA A 34 -19.99 -12.74 -4.12
N MET A 35 -19.98 -14.03 -3.79
CA MET A 35 -19.81 -14.50 -2.41
C MET A 35 -18.43 -14.20 -1.85
N ILE A 36 -17.36 -14.40 -2.62
CA ILE A 36 -15.99 -14.03 -2.24
C ILE A 36 -15.93 -12.55 -1.88
N ILE A 37 -16.45 -11.70 -2.74
CA ILE A 37 -16.44 -10.23 -2.56
C ILE A 37 -17.25 -9.84 -1.32
N SER A 38 -18.47 -10.33 -1.17
CA SER A 38 -19.31 -10.05 0.00
C SER A 38 -18.69 -10.54 1.31
N SER A 39 -18.09 -11.73 1.30
CA SER A 39 -17.41 -12.31 2.47
C SER A 39 -16.15 -11.54 2.87
N ALA A 40 -15.37 -11.06 1.89
CA ALA A 40 -14.21 -10.21 2.15
C ALA A 40 -14.63 -8.86 2.74
N ARG A 41 -15.71 -8.26 2.23
CA ARG A 41 -16.31 -7.04 2.80
C ARG A 41 -16.69 -7.26 4.27
N HIS A 42 -17.44 -8.30 4.56
CA HIS A 42 -17.84 -8.65 5.94
C HIS A 42 -16.62 -8.88 6.86
N LYS A 43 -15.59 -9.59 6.35
CA LYS A 43 -14.36 -9.81 7.11
C LYS A 43 -13.62 -8.50 7.41
N SER A 44 -13.58 -7.56 6.47
CA SER A 44 -12.99 -6.23 6.69
C SER A 44 -13.78 -5.42 7.71
N GLU A 45 -15.11 -5.41 7.62
CA GLU A 45 -15.98 -4.72 8.60
C GLU A 45 -15.77 -5.25 10.01
N ARG A 46 -15.69 -6.57 10.17
CA ARG A 46 -15.44 -7.19 11.48
C ARG A 46 -14.07 -6.78 12.04
N ALA A 47 -13.01 -6.87 11.24
CA ALA A 47 -11.65 -6.56 11.66
C ALA A 47 -11.42 -5.08 11.98
N SER A 48 -12.14 -4.18 11.32
CA SER A 48 -12.03 -2.73 11.52
C SER A 48 -13.15 -2.14 12.39
N HIS A 49 -14.02 -2.98 12.96
CA HIS A 49 -15.21 -2.53 13.69
C HIS A 49 -16.12 -1.60 12.85
N GLY A 50 -16.25 -1.89 11.57
CA GLY A 50 -17.07 -1.15 10.61
C GLY A 50 -16.50 0.21 10.19
N LEU A 51 -15.22 0.50 10.50
CA LEU A 51 -14.59 1.76 10.17
C LEU A 51 -13.62 1.63 9.00
N ALA A 52 -13.58 2.68 8.18
CA ALA A 52 -12.58 2.86 7.14
C ALA A 52 -11.67 4.04 7.47
N GLU A 53 -10.49 4.04 6.89
CA GLU A 53 -9.48 5.09 7.07
C GLU A 53 -9.03 5.67 5.72
N VAL A 54 -8.67 6.94 5.73
CA VAL A 54 -7.94 7.58 4.63
C VAL A 54 -6.55 7.91 5.13
N HIS A 55 -5.55 7.28 4.51
CA HIS A 55 -4.16 7.67 4.73
C HIS A 55 -3.72 8.65 3.63
N ALA A 56 -2.73 9.46 3.92
CA ALA A 56 -2.17 10.38 2.95
C ALA A 56 -0.68 10.15 2.77
N GLN A 57 -0.18 10.32 1.56
CA GLN A 57 1.25 10.17 1.25
C GLN A 57 1.80 11.44 0.64
N VAL A 58 2.91 11.94 1.17
CA VAL A 58 3.71 12.99 0.58
C VAL A 58 5.03 12.44 0.06
N GLY A 59 5.29 12.62 -1.24
CA GLY A 59 6.56 12.23 -1.87
C GLY A 59 7.59 13.35 -1.77
N LEU A 60 8.82 13.01 -1.38
CA LEU A 60 9.89 13.98 -1.11
C LEU A 60 10.71 14.35 -2.34
N ASN A 61 10.96 13.39 -3.23
CA ASN A 61 11.91 13.57 -4.31
C ASN A 61 11.56 12.76 -5.56
N VAL A 62 12.10 13.23 -6.66
CA VAL A 62 12.19 12.49 -7.92
C VAL A 62 13.67 12.26 -8.20
N ALA A 63 14.06 11.04 -8.53
CA ALA A 63 15.45 10.75 -8.91
C ALA A 63 15.51 9.51 -9.81
N PRO A 64 16.48 9.42 -10.74
CA PRO A 64 16.78 8.21 -11.49
C PRO A 64 17.26 7.08 -10.57
N CYS A 65 16.33 6.26 -10.06
CA CYS A 65 16.60 5.23 -9.06
C CYS A 65 17.34 4.02 -9.67
N PRO A 66 18.50 3.59 -9.12
CA PRO A 66 19.29 2.48 -9.64
C PRO A 66 18.67 1.10 -9.38
N LYS A 67 17.59 1.01 -8.61
CA LYS A 67 16.85 -0.24 -8.36
C LYS A 67 16.14 -0.74 -9.61
N ASN A 68 15.91 0.15 -10.58
CA ASN A 68 15.47 -0.17 -11.93
C ASN A 68 14.26 -1.10 -11.99
N CYS A 69 13.25 -0.87 -11.15
CA CYS A 69 11.97 -1.56 -11.22
C CYS A 69 11.31 -1.29 -12.57
N MET A 70 10.98 -2.34 -13.33
CA MET A 70 10.51 -2.24 -14.73
C MET A 70 9.18 -1.46 -14.87
N PHE A 71 8.42 -1.36 -13.80
CA PHE A 71 7.11 -0.70 -13.74
C PHE A 71 7.16 0.73 -13.18
N CYS A 72 8.31 1.20 -12.67
CA CYS A 72 8.42 2.42 -11.88
C CYS A 72 8.87 3.60 -12.75
N ALA A 73 8.19 4.76 -12.65
CA ALA A 73 8.61 5.98 -13.32
C ALA A 73 10.00 6.47 -12.89
N PHE A 74 10.37 6.22 -11.63
CA PHE A 74 11.68 6.63 -11.09
C PHE A 74 12.83 5.72 -11.51
N ALA A 75 12.60 4.58 -12.16
CA ALA A 75 13.67 3.69 -12.57
C ALA A 75 14.60 4.38 -13.59
N ALA A 76 15.90 4.44 -13.30
CA ALA A 76 16.89 5.10 -14.15
C ALA A 76 16.88 4.59 -15.60
N LYS A 77 16.64 3.29 -15.80
CA LYS A 77 16.56 2.67 -17.13
C LYS A 77 15.34 3.09 -17.93
N ASN A 78 14.24 3.46 -17.29
CA ASN A 78 13.00 3.85 -17.96
C ASN A 78 13.04 5.28 -18.50
N LYS A 79 13.95 6.11 -18.00
CA LYS A 79 14.20 7.49 -18.47
C LYS A 79 12.94 8.39 -18.48
N VAL A 80 11.94 8.08 -17.64
CA VAL A 80 10.78 8.95 -17.43
C VAL A 80 11.24 10.22 -16.71
N PHE A 81 12.05 10.05 -15.66
CA PHE A 81 12.78 11.13 -15.01
C PHE A 81 14.28 10.94 -15.20
N VAL A 82 14.95 11.95 -15.73
CA VAL A 82 16.39 11.92 -16.03
C VAL A 82 17.23 12.78 -15.09
N GLU A 83 16.59 13.68 -14.34
CA GLU A 83 17.21 14.55 -13.37
C GLU A 83 16.68 14.28 -11.96
N SER A 84 17.52 14.53 -10.96
CA SER A 84 17.11 14.45 -9.55
C SER A 84 16.52 15.80 -9.12
N PHE A 85 15.42 15.74 -8.40
CA PHE A 85 14.75 16.91 -7.85
C PHE A 85 14.21 16.59 -6.46
N ASP A 86 14.62 17.36 -5.46
CA ASP A 86 14.02 17.32 -4.12
C ASP A 86 12.92 18.40 -4.05
N LEU A 87 11.74 18.04 -3.55
CA LEU A 87 10.70 19.03 -3.30
C LEU A 87 11.16 20.00 -2.21
N PRO A 88 10.83 21.30 -2.31
CA PRO A 88 11.15 22.27 -1.27
C PRO A 88 10.57 21.84 0.10
N ALA A 89 11.39 21.89 1.15
CA ALA A 89 11.01 21.45 2.49
C ALA A 89 9.70 22.10 2.98
N GLN A 90 9.55 23.41 2.78
CA GLN A 90 8.33 24.11 3.16
C GLN A 90 7.08 23.60 2.41
N GLU A 91 7.22 23.20 1.16
CA GLU A 91 6.12 22.64 0.38
C GLU A 91 5.69 21.28 0.94
N VAL A 92 6.65 20.40 1.22
CA VAL A 92 6.41 19.08 1.82
C VAL A 92 5.72 19.21 3.18
N VAL A 93 6.20 20.10 4.04
CA VAL A 93 5.61 20.38 5.35
C VAL A 93 4.19 20.92 5.21
N ASN A 94 3.96 21.87 4.29
CA ASN A 94 2.63 22.40 4.04
C ASN A 94 1.65 21.35 3.54
N GLN A 95 2.09 20.40 2.68
CA GLN A 95 1.26 19.31 2.23
C GLN A 95 0.90 18.34 3.36
N ALA A 96 1.88 18.00 4.22
CA ALA A 96 1.64 17.15 5.38
C ALA A 96 0.60 17.77 6.35
N ARG A 97 0.72 19.09 6.61
CA ARG A 97 -0.26 19.83 7.42
C ARG A 97 -1.66 19.84 6.79
N ARG A 98 -1.75 20.08 5.49
CA ARG A 98 -3.04 20.02 4.78
C ARG A 98 -3.70 18.66 4.92
N PHE A 99 -2.95 17.59 4.75
CA PHE A 99 -3.49 16.25 4.95
C PHE A 99 -4.02 16.02 6.37
N GLU A 100 -3.32 16.54 7.39
CA GLU A 100 -3.80 16.49 8.77
C GLU A 100 -5.09 17.32 8.95
N GLU A 101 -5.12 18.55 8.44
CA GLU A 101 -6.26 19.46 8.50
C GLU A 101 -7.48 18.91 7.74
N ASP A 102 -7.25 18.22 6.60
CA ASP A 102 -8.28 17.57 5.80
C ASP A 102 -8.80 16.26 6.44
N GLY A 103 -8.19 15.80 7.52
CA GLY A 103 -8.64 14.65 8.31
C GLY A 103 -8.04 13.31 7.91
N ALA A 104 -6.87 13.27 7.26
CA ALA A 104 -6.14 12.03 7.04
C ALA A 104 -5.81 11.34 8.37
N ASN A 105 -6.03 10.02 8.44
CA ASN A 105 -5.81 9.24 9.66
C ASN A 105 -4.34 8.90 9.92
N ALA A 106 -3.51 8.87 8.88
CA ALA A 106 -2.06 8.72 8.96
C ALA A 106 -1.38 9.43 7.78
N ILE A 107 -0.15 9.86 7.98
CA ILE A 107 0.66 10.53 6.96
C ILE A 107 1.90 9.69 6.65
N PHE A 108 2.05 9.34 5.39
CA PHE A 108 3.18 8.59 4.85
C PHE A 108 4.19 9.56 4.24
N VAL A 109 5.43 9.44 4.65
CA VAL A 109 6.55 10.17 4.07
C VAL A 109 7.28 9.23 3.13
N MET A 110 7.25 9.52 1.82
CA MET A 110 7.80 8.66 0.79
C MET A 110 9.04 9.28 0.13
N SER A 111 10.06 8.47 -0.10
CA SER A 111 11.22 8.82 -0.92
C SER A 111 11.57 7.73 -1.93
N THR A 112 12.41 8.05 -2.93
CA THR A 112 13.02 7.02 -3.76
C THR A 112 13.87 6.07 -2.91
N ALA A 113 14.05 4.83 -3.39
CA ALA A 113 14.72 3.77 -2.60
C ALA A 113 16.22 4.02 -2.34
N ASP A 114 16.82 4.96 -3.01
CA ASP A 114 18.23 5.38 -2.88
C ASP A 114 18.38 6.81 -2.33
N TYR A 115 17.29 7.43 -1.86
CA TYR A 115 17.33 8.73 -1.22
C TYR A 115 18.23 8.69 0.02
N PRO A 116 19.11 9.71 0.23
CA PRO A 116 20.01 9.72 1.36
C PRO A 116 19.25 9.65 2.70
N PHE A 117 19.55 8.63 3.51
CA PHE A 117 18.83 8.37 4.75
C PHE A 117 18.87 9.56 5.73
N GLU A 118 20.01 10.27 5.82
CA GLU A 118 20.13 11.45 6.69
C GLU A 118 19.17 12.56 6.26
N LYS A 119 19.11 12.87 4.97
CA LYS A 119 18.14 13.84 4.44
C LYS A 119 16.70 13.45 4.72
N PHE A 120 16.40 12.12 4.63
CA PHE A 120 15.06 11.61 4.96
C PHE A 120 14.73 11.89 6.44
N ILE A 121 15.66 11.62 7.35
CA ILE A 121 15.47 11.87 8.79
C ILE A 121 15.30 13.37 9.08
N GLU A 122 16.13 14.23 8.50
CA GLU A 122 16.03 15.70 8.66
C GLU A 122 14.66 16.21 8.23
N MET A 123 14.21 15.85 7.01
CA MET A 123 12.90 16.22 6.51
C MET A 123 11.76 15.66 7.38
N SER A 124 11.91 14.42 7.85
CA SER A 124 10.90 13.79 8.71
C SER A 124 10.78 14.48 10.07
N GLN A 125 11.86 15.01 10.62
CA GLN A 125 11.84 15.80 11.85
C GLN A 125 11.10 17.14 11.65
N GLU A 126 11.31 17.81 10.51
CA GLU A 126 10.57 19.03 10.17
C GLU A 126 9.07 18.75 10.03
N ILE A 127 8.69 17.67 9.32
CA ILE A 127 7.30 17.22 9.21
C ILE A 127 6.74 16.93 10.59
N ARG A 128 7.42 16.10 11.41
CA ARG A 128 6.96 15.74 12.76
C ARG A 128 6.74 16.98 13.64
N GLY A 129 7.64 17.94 13.59
CA GLY A 129 7.55 19.18 14.37
C GLY A 129 6.41 20.12 13.94
N SER A 130 5.84 19.91 12.75
CA SER A 130 4.75 20.73 12.20
C SER A 130 3.35 20.13 12.42
N LEU A 131 3.26 18.87 12.85
CA LEU A 131 2.02 18.12 13.03
C LEU A 131 1.67 17.93 14.50
N CYS A 132 0.39 17.64 14.79
CA CYS A 132 -0.06 17.25 16.13
C CYS A 132 0.69 15.99 16.62
N ALA A 133 0.92 15.89 17.93
CA ALA A 133 1.65 14.76 18.51
C ALA A 133 0.99 13.40 18.24
N GLU A 134 -0.35 13.38 18.19
CA GLU A 134 -1.16 12.19 17.96
C GLU A 134 -1.19 11.74 16.51
N THR A 135 -0.75 12.59 15.56
CA THR A 135 -0.75 12.25 14.13
C THR A 135 0.22 11.13 13.83
N VAL A 136 -0.32 10.07 13.26
CA VAL A 136 0.45 8.87 12.91
C VAL A 136 1.34 9.15 11.71
N LEU A 137 2.66 8.94 11.86
CA LEU A 137 3.63 8.99 10.76
C LEU A 137 4.07 7.59 10.37
N VAL A 138 4.18 7.34 9.07
CA VAL A 138 4.62 6.08 8.47
C VAL A 138 5.72 6.35 7.44
N ALA A 139 6.85 5.64 7.54
CA ALA A 139 7.94 5.79 6.59
C ALA A 139 7.74 4.87 5.37
N ASN A 140 7.89 5.43 4.16
CA ASN A 140 7.88 4.69 2.90
C ASN A 140 9.21 4.97 2.18
N VAL A 141 10.24 4.23 2.57
CA VAL A 141 11.63 4.40 2.15
C VAL A 141 12.21 3.13 1.54
N GLY A 142 13.44 3.21 1.02
CA GLY A 142 14.21 2.04 0.59
C GLY A 142 14.47 1.05 1.73
N ASP A 143 15.23 -0.02 1.42
CA ASP A 143 15.63 -1.01 2.42
C ASP A 143 16.60 -0.42 3.43
N PHE A 144 16.46 -0.80 4.69
CA PHE A 144 17.27 -0.30 5.80
C PHE A 144 17.69 -1.41 6.76
N ASP A 145 18.74 -1.14 7.53
CA ASP A 145 19.20 -1.99 8.60
C ASP A 145 18.51 -1.70 9.95
N ARG A 146 18.84 -2.50 10.98
CA ARG A 146 18.25 -2.35 12.32
C ARG A 146 18.60 -1.01 12.98
N LYS A 147 19.80 -0.46 12.71
CA LYS A 147 20.23 0.85 13.25
C LYS A 147 19.38 1.98 12.65
N GLN A 148 19.18 1.93 11.33
CA GLN A 148 18.31 2.85 10.62
C GLN A 148 16.84 2.71 11.06
N ALA A 149 16.35 1.47 11.26
CA ALA A 149 15.02 1.22 11.82
C ALA A 149 14.83 1.89 13.19
N ARG A 150 15.84 1.81 14.08
CA ARG A 150 15.80 2.49 15.37
C ARG A 150 15.68 3.99 15.21
N ARG A 151 16.43 4.57 14.30
CA ARG A 151 16.39 6.01 14.02
C ARG A 151 15.03 6.48 13.46
N LEU A 152 14.39 5.66 12.60
CA LEU A 152 13.01 5.93 12.19
C LEU A 152 12.07 5.97 13.39
N LYS A 153 12.17 4.99 14.29
CA LYS A 153 11.37 4.94 15.53
C LYS A 153 11.61 6.18 16.39
N ASP A 154 12.87 6.55 16.61
CA ASP A 154 13.26 7.71 17.42
C ASP A 154 12.80 9.04 16.79
N CYS A 155 12.65 9.09 15.46
CA CYS A 155 12.09 10.22 14.72
C CYS A 155 10.55 10.33 14.84
N GLY A 156 9.89 9.39 15.53
CA GLY A 156 8.46 9.40 15.79
C GLY A 156 7.60 8.65 14.77
N PHE A 157 8.19 7.83 13.90
CA PHE A 157 7.42 6.95 13.04
C PHE A 157 6.76 5.82 13.85
N ALA A 158 5.46 5.61 13.63
CA ALA A 158 4.71 4.49 14.21
C ALA A 158 4.93 3.19 13.44
N GLY A 159 5.24 3.30 12.14
CA GLY A 159 5.44 2.15 11.29
C GLY A 159 6.10 2.48 9.96
N ILE A 160 6.18 1.46 9.12
CA ILE A 160 6.69 1.53 7.76
C ILE A 160 5.67 0.96 6.78
N TYR A 161 5.73 1.43 5.53
CA TYR A 161 5.18 0.73 4.38
C TYR A 161 6.32 0.11 3.58
N HIS A 162 6.28 -1.20 3.41
CA HIS A 162 7.29 -1.91 2.64
C HIS A 162 6.69 -3.19 2.06
N ALA A 163 7.04 -3.57 0.84
CA ALA A 163 6.45 -4.74 0.20
C ALA A 163 7.48 -5.60 -0.53
N VAL A 164 7.24 -6.91 -0.54
CA VAL A 164 7.84 -7.81 -1.53
C VAL A 164 6.98 -7.71 -2.78
N ARG A 165 7.46 -6.97 -3.76
CA ARG A 165 6.71 -6.66 -5.00
C ARG A 165 6.41 -7.91 -5.82
N MET A 166 5.34 -7.86 -6.61
CA MET A 166 5.16 -8.79 -7.71
C MET A 166 6.39 -8.71 -8.62
N GLY A 167 6.94 -9.86 -9.01
CA GLY A 167 8.17 -9.92 -9.79
C GLY A 167 9.45 -9.46 -9.07
N GLU A 168 9.46 -9.33 -7.72
CA GLU A 168 10.65 -8.90 -6.96
C GLU A 168 11.85 -9.82 -7.24
N GLY A 169 12.99 -9.21 -7.56
CA GLY A 169 14.22 -9.91 -7.95
C GLY A 169 14.33 -10.21 -9.45
N HIS A 170 13.24 -10.18 -10.20
CA HIS A 170 13.17 -10.29 -11.65
C HIS A 170 12.85 -8.95 -12.31
N ASP A 171 11.72 -8.35 -11.93
CA ASP A 171 11.27 -7.04 -12.44
C ASP A 171 11.90 -5.87 -11.69
N THR A 172 12.62 -6.16 -10.63
CA THR A 172 13.40 -5.22 -9.83
C THR A 172 14.83 -5.74 -9.63
N ARG A 173 15.76 -4.85 -9.27
CA ARG A 173 17.12 -5.25 -8.86
C ARG A 173 17.25 -5.42 -7.35
N ILE A 174 16.18 -5.84 -6.69
CA ILE A 174 16.15 -6.02 -5.24
C ILE A 174 15.84 -7.49 -4.94
N PRO A 175 16.73 -8.22 -4.26
CA PRO A 175 16.45 -9.59 -3.84
C PRO A 175 15.29 -9.63 -2.84
N VAL A 176 14.39 -10.62 -2.97
CA VAL A 176 13.28 -10.86 -2.02
C VAL A 176 13.78 -10.90 -0.58
N GLN A 177 14.90 -11.59 -0.33
CA GLN A 177 15.48 -11.70 1.00
C GLN A 177 15.79 -10.33 1.63
N ARG A 178 16.21 -9.34 0.85
CA ARG A 178 16.47 -7.98 1.34
C ARG A 178 15.22 -7.30 1.86
N ARG A 179 14.06 -7.50 1.19
CA ARG A 179 12.78 -7.00 1.66
C ARG A 179 12.35 -7.64 2.98
N LEU A 180 12.53 -8.96 3.07
CA LEU A 180 12.21 -9.71 4.29
C LEU A 180 13.12 -9.31 5.47
N GLU A 181 14.38 -8.97 5.22
CA GLU A 181 15.28 -8.41 6.22
C GLU A 181 14.79 -7.05 6.73
N THR A 182 14.33 -6.18 5.82
CA THR A 182 13.75 -4.89 6.19
C THR A 182 12.50 -5.07 7.07
N PHE A 183 11.63 -6.04 6.76
CA PHE A 183 10.49 -6.39 7.60
C PHE A 183 10.92 -6.77 9.03
N ARG A 184 11.93 -7.65 9.15
CA ARG A 184 12.47 -8.07 10.45
C ARG A 184 13.05 -6.89 11.22
N ASN A 185 13.90 -6.09 10.57
CA ASN A 185 14.54 -4.93 11.18
C ASN A 185 13.52 -3.93 11.75
N ALA A 186 12.42 -3.69 11.03
CA ALA A 186 11.34 -2.83 11.50
C ALA A 186 10.65 -3.40 12.73
N LYS A 187 10.24 -4.67 12.68
CA LYS A 187 9.54 -5.35 13.78
C LYS A 187 10.38 -5.46 15.05
N GLU A 188 11.68 -5.74 14.93
CA GLU A 188 12.60 -5.84 16.07
C GLU A 188 12.73 -4.54 16.89
N VAL A 189 12.44 -3.40 16.28
CA VAL A 189 12.45 -2.11 16.96
C VAL A 189 11.04 -1.62 17.34
N GLY A 190 10.00 -2.42 17.03
CA GLY A 190 8.61 -2.10 17.34
C GLY A 190 7.99 -1.09 16.39
N LEU A 191 8.43 -1.05 15.12
CA LEU A 191 7.72 -0.37 14.04
C LEU A 191 6.66 -1.31 13.46
N SER A 192 5.45 -0.84 13.29
CA SER A 192 4.38 -1.56 12.61
C SER A 192 4.67 -1.66 11.11
N LEU A 193 4.21 -2.74 10.49
CA LEU A 193 4.39 -2.98 9.05
C LEU A 193 3.07 -2.89 8.31
N GLY A 194 2.99 -2.02 7.29
CA GLY A 194 2.00 -2.09 6.21
C GLY A 194 2.63 -2.73 4.98
N THR A 195 1.92 -3.65 4.31
CA THR A 195 2.41 -4.29 3.09
C THR A 195 1.26 -4.78 2.21
N CYS A 196 1.44 -4.80 0.90
CA CYS A 196 0.40 -5.17 -0.06
C CYS A 196 0.90 -6.14 -1.13
N VAL A 197 -0.02 -6.86 -1.75
CA VAL A 197 0.20 -7.65 -2.98
C VAL A 197 0.15 -6.68 -4.16
N GLU A 198 1.30 -6.21 -4.61
CA GLU A 198 1.45 -5.18 -5.62
C GLU A 198 2.82 -5.19 -6.33
N PRO A 199 2.95 -4.53 -7.49
CA PRO A 199 1.90 -4.07 -8.38
C PRO A 199 1.38 -5.22 -9.26
N VAL A 200 0.08 -5.48 -9.25
CA VAL A 200 -0.52 -6.59 -10.01
C VAL A 200 -0.70 -6.20 -11.46
N GLY A 201 -0.14 -6.98 -12.38
CA GLY A 201 -0.33 -6.88 -13.81
C GLY A 201 -1.02 -8.12 -14.39
N SER A 202 -1.48 -8.03 -15.64
CA SER A 202 -2.17 -9.11 -16.34
C SER A 202 -1.28 -10.32 -16.66
N GLU A 203 0.04 -10.15 -16.62
CA GLU A 203 1.04 -11.20 -16.84
C GLU A 203 1.25 -12.11 -15.65
N HIS A 204 0.88 -11.67 -14.44
CA HIS A 204 1.12 -12.46 -13.24
C HIS A 204 0.22 -13.68 -13.17
N THR A 205 0.83 -14.82 -12.85
CA THR A 205 0.14 -16.09 -12.67
C THR A 205 -0.57 -16.16 -11.32
N ILE A 206 -1.55 -17.07 -11.21
CA ILE A 206 -2.21 -17.36 -9.93
C ILE A 206 -1.19 -17.84 -8.89
N GLN A 207 -0.18 -18.60 -9.29
CA GLN A 207 0.84 -19.09 -8.37
C GLN A 207 1.65 -17.95 -7.75
N GLU A 208 2.02 -16.94 -8.53
CA GLU A 208 2.71 -15.74 -8.02
C GLU A 208 1.81 -14.94 -7.07
N LEU A 209 0.52 -14.78 -7.40
CA LEU A 209 -0.45 -14.14 -6.50
C LEU A 209 -0.58 -14.89 -5.17
N VAL A 210 -0.64 -16.22 -5.20
CA VAL A 210 -0.65 -17.06 -4.00
C VAL A 210 0.61 -16.87 -3.17
N GLU A 211 1.78 -16.95 -3.80
CA GLU A 211 3.06 -16.76 -3.12
C GLU A 211 3.13 -15.39 -2.41
N LYS A 212 2.79 -14.31 -3.10
CA LYS A 212 2.82 -12.96 -2.51
C LYS A 212 1.78 -12.77 -1.41
N THR A 213 0.61 -13.40 -1.56
CA THR A 213 -0.43 -13.43 -0.51
C THR A 213 0.06 -14.13 0.76
N ILE A 214 0.76 -15.27 0.62
CA ILE A 214 1.33 -15.99 1.75
C ILE A 214 2.45 -15.18 2.41
N ILE A 215 3.40 -14.64 1.65
CA ILE A 215 4.46 -13.76 2.18
C ILE A 215 3.86 -12.58 2.96
N THR A 216 2.82 -11.95 2.40
CA THR A 216 2.11 -10.84 3.05
C THR A 216 1.46 -11.28 4.36
N ARG A 217 0.78 -12.41 4.39
CA ARG A 217 0.16 -12.96 5.60
C ARG A 217 1.19 -13.27 6.68
N GLU A 218 2.29 -13.95 6.33
CA GLU A 218 3.37 -14.32 7.25
C GLU A 218 4.10 -13.09 7.81
N ALA A 219 4.10 -12.00 7.03
CA ALA A 219 4.60 -10.72 7.51
C ALA A 219 3.76 -10.12 8.65
N ASN A 220 2.55 -10.63 8.92
CA ASN A 220 1.63 -10.15 9.95
C ASN A 220 1.56 -8.61 10.01
N PRO A 221 1.03 -7.96 8.98
CA PRO A 221 0.97 -6.51 8.87
C PRO A 221 -0.23 -5.93 9.63
N VAL A 222 -0.19 -4.62 9.93
CA VAL A 222 -1.35 -3.90 10.48
C VAL A 222 -2.40 -3.58 9.42
N PHE A 223 -1.99 -3.49 8.16
CA PHE A 223 -2.86 -3.48 7.00
C PHE A 223 -2.21 -4.19 5.81
N SER A 224 -3.03 -4.67 4.93
CA SER A 224 -2.64 -5.21 3.64
C SER A 224 -3.66 -4.83 2.58
N GLY A 225 -3.60 -5.47 1.44
CA GLY A 225 -4.50 -5.27 0.31
C GLY A 225 -3.81 -5.58 -1.01
N SER A 226 -4.32 -4.99 -2.06
CA SER A 226 -3.76 -5.18 -3.40
C SER A 226 -3.87 -3.92 -4.24
N ALA A 227 -2.90 -3.72 -5.12
CA ALA A 227 -2.91 -2.62 -6.08
C ALA A 227 -2.50 -3.09 -7.46
N ARG A 228 -3.21 -2.62 -8.48
CA ARG A 228 -2.86 -2.91 -9.88
C ARG A 228 -1.69 -2.06 -10.33
N ARG A 229 -0.91 -2.58 -11.26
CA ARG A 229 0.12 -1.80 -11.94
C ARG A 229 -0.50 -0.80 -12.89
N ILE A 230 -0.06 0.46 -12.77
CA ILE A 230 -0.40 1.52 -13.72
C ILE A 230 0.55 1.43 -14.92
N PRO A 231 0.05 1.45 -16.15
CA PRO A 231 0.87 1.43 -17.35
C PRO A 231 1.45 2.83 -17.61
N ILE A 232 2.54 3.18 -16.95
CA ILE A 232 3.18 4.49 -17.04
C ILE A 232 3.93 4.60 -18.37
N PRO A 233 3.63 5.60 -19.22
CA PRO A 233 4.35 5.84 -20.46
C PRO A 233 5.87 5.94 -20.24
N GLY A 234 6.65 5.26 -21.08
CA GLY A 234 8.11 5.21 -20.96
C GLY A 234 8.64 4.07 -20.09
N THR A 235 7.81 3.39 -19.28
CA THR A 235 8.25 2.20 -18.53
C THR A 235 8.21 0.93 -19.38
N GLU A 236 9.12 -0.02 -19.11
CA GLU A 236 9.20 -1.29 -19.87
C GLU A 236 7.88 -2.09 -19.81
N MET A 237 7.18 -2.03 -18.69
CA MET A 237 5.95 -2.80 -18.47
C MET A 237 4.67 -2.08 -18.91
N ALA A 238 4.74 -0.84 -19.38
CA ALA A 238 3.56 -0.10 -19.87
C ALA A 238 2.79 -0.85 -20.97
N LYS A 239 3.52 -1.54 -21.86
CA LYS A 239 2.94 -2.31 -22.97
C LYS A 239 2.08 -3.50 -22.54
N LEU A 240 2.19 -3.95 -21.29
CA LEU A 240 1.42 -5.08 -20.73
C LEU A 240 0.01 -4.67 -20.29
N GLY A 241 -0.32 -3.38 -20.39
CA GLY A 241 -1.64 -2.87 -20.06
C GLY A 241 -1.94 -2.86 -18.56
N ILE A 242 -3.23 -2.82 -18.24
CA ILE A 242 -3.75 -2.71 -16.88
C ILE A 242 -4.80 -3.79 -16.59
N VAL A 243 -4.80 -4.32 -15.39
CA VAL A 243 -5.85 -5.21 -14.88
C VAL A 243 -7.12 -4.37 -14.63
N SER A 244 -8.29 -4.90 -15.02
CA SER A 244 -9.57 -4.20 -14.78
C SER A 244 -9.85 -4.01 -13.29
N GLU A 245 -10.62 -2.98 -12.94
CA GLU A 245 -11.03 -2.75 -11.54
C GLU A 245 -11.81 -3.92 -10.96
N ALA A 246 -12.69 -4.54 -11.75
CA ALA A 246 -13.43 -5.72 -11.32
C ALA A 246 -12.51 -6.91 -11.00
N ARG A 247 -11.47 -7.13 -11.83
CA ARG A 247 -10.47 -8.17 -11.54
C ARG A 247 -9.66 -7.82 -10.30
N MET A 248 -9.26 -6.55 -10.14
CA MET A 248 -8.52 -6.09 -8.97
C MET A 248 -9.34 -6.23 -7.69
N ALA A 249 -10.63 -5.88 -7.71
CA ALA A 249 -11.54 -6.05 -6.59
C ALA A 249 -11.67 -7.52 -6.16
N HIS A 250 -11.71 -8.45 -7.13
CA HIS A 250 -11.71 -9.89 -6.84
C HIS A 250 -10.37 -10.34 -6.20
N ILE A 251 -9.23 -9.91 -6.74
CA ILE A 251 -7.91 -10.21 -6.16
C ILE A 251 -7.81 -9.66 -4.74
N LEU A 252 -8.21 -8.42 -4.52
CA LEU A 252 -8.27 -7.78 -3.22
C LEU A 252 -9.09 -8.58 -2.21
N ALA A 253 -10.28 -9.06 -2.64
CA ALA A 253 -11.16 -9.86 -1.80
C ALA A 253 -10.51 -11.20 -1.41
N VAL A 254 -9.85 -11.89 -2.36
CA VAL A 254 -9.14 -13.15 -2.07
C VAL A 254 -7.97 -12.91 -1.11
N VAL A 255 -7.18 -11.87 -1.32
CA VAL A 255 -6.09 -11.49 -0.39
C VAL A 255 -6.67 -11.26 1.01
N ARG A 256 -7.79 -10.51 1.13
CA ARG A 256 -8.44 -10.27 2.43
C ARG A 256 -8.86 -11.57 3.12
N LEU A 257 -9.47 -12.50 2.38
CA LEU A 257 -9.87 -13.79 2.93
C LEU A 257 -8.69 -14.66 3.39
N ALA A 258 -7.51 -14.49 2.80
CA ALA A 258 -6.30 -15.22 3.18
C ALA A 258 -5.59 -14.66 4.43
N LEU A 259 -5.94 -13.44 4.88
CA LEU A 259 -5.35 -12.77 6.04
C LEU A 259 -6.12 -13.08 7.34
N SER A 260 -5.43 -12.90 8.50
CA SER A 260 -6.05 -12.93 9.83
C SER A 260 -7.02 -11.76 10.03
N ASP A 261 -7.95 -11.94 10.98
CA ASP A 261 -8.83 -10.86 11.45
C ASP A 261 -8.07 -9.77 12.24
N ASP A 262 -6.87 -10.07 12.73
CA ASP A 262 -6.00 -9.08 13.39
C ASP A 262 -5.47 -8.01 12.43
N VAL A 263 -5.53 -8.27 11.10
CA VAL A 263 -5.17 -7.29 10.08
C VAL A 263 -6.35 -6.35 9.86
N GLY A 264 -6.33 -5.18 10.50
CA GLY A 264 -7.45 -4.22 10.51
C GLY A 264 -7.70 -3.55 9.16
N GLY A 265 -6.64 -3.23 8.42
CA GLY A 265 -6.73 -2.53 7.15
C GLY A 265 -6.66 -3.44 5.92
N ASN A 266 -7.52 -3.17 4.94
CA ASN A 266 -7.49 -3.77 3.60
C ASN A 266 -7.51 -2.64 2.57
N CYS A 267 -6.42 -2.47 1.83
CA CYS A 267 -6.23 -1.29 1.00
C CYS A 267 -6.24 -1.56 -0.51
N THR A 268 -6.63 -0.53 -1.24
CA THR A 268 -6.25 -0.39 -2.64
C THR A 268 -5.65 0.99 -2.89
N HIS A 269 -4.51 1.04 -3.59
CA HIS A 269 -3.81 2.31 -3.86
C HIS A 269 -4.47 3.16 -4.95
N GLU A 270 -5.46 2.60 -5.65
CA GLU A 270 -6.31 3.34 -6.56
C GLU A 270 -7.72 3.39 -5.99
N PRO A 271 -8.08 4.50 -5.34
CA PRO A 271 -9.41 4.64 -4.77
C PRO A 271 -10.49 4.39 -5.81
N SER A 272 -11.34 3.40 -5.55
CA SER A 272 -12.51 3.08 -6.38
C SER A 272 -13.63 2.52 -5.55
N VAL A 273 -14.87 2.86 -5.91
CA VAL A 273 -16.07 2.36 -5.22
C VAL A 273 -16.17 0.84 -5.30
N ILE A 274 -15.79 0.24 -6.44
CA ILE A 274 -15.80 -1.22 -6.60
C ILE A 274 -14.79 -1.90 -5.67
N GLY A 275 -13.60 -1.33 -5.47
CA GLY A 275 -12.61 -1.82 -4.52
C GLY A 275 -13.09 -1.68 -3.07
N ALA A 276 -13.67 -0.53 -2.72
CA ALA A 276 -14.22 -0.28 -1.40
C ALA A 276 -15.42 -1.20 -1.09
N ALA A 277 -16.30 -1.45 -2.05
CA ALA A 277 -17.40 -2.41 -1.93
C ALA A 277 -16.90 -3.86 -1.80
N ALA A 278 -15.74 -4.19 -2.36
CA ALA A 278 -15.08 -5.50 -2.24
C ALA A 278 -14.28 -5.66 -0.92
N GLY A 279 -14.37 -4.71 -0.01
CA GLY A 279 -13.80 -4.79 1.33
C GLY A 279 -12.53 -3.95 1.54
N ALA A 280 -12.12 -3.09 0.58
CA ALA A 280 -11.12 -2.09 0.90
C ALA A 280 -11.70 -1.06 1.87
N ASN A 281 -11.09 -0.95 3.03
CA ASN A 281 -11.42 0.03 4.07
C ASN A 281 -10.26 1.01 4.34
N LEU A 282 -9.31 1.07 3.43
CA LEU A 282 -8.17 1.97 3.48
C LEU A 282 -7.85 2.48 2.08
N LEU A 283 -7.90 3.80 1.90
CA LEU A 283 -7.58 4.48 0.66
C LEU A 283 -6.50 5.53 0.88
N TRP A 284 -5.85 5.97 -0.20
CA TRP A 284 -4.76 6.94 -0.17
C TRP A 284 -5.06 8.24 -0.89
N ALA A 285 -4.91 9.36 -0.16
CA ALA A 285 -4.66 10.67 -0.74
C ALA A 285 -3.16 10.82 -1.02
N GLU A 286 -2.79 11.50 -2.10
CA GLU A 286 -1.38 11.58 -2.52
C GLU A 286 -1.01 12.99 -3.00
N ALA A 287 0.16 13.47 -2.57
CA ALA A 287 0.77 14.72 -3.04
C ALA A 287 2.29 14.57 -3.18
N GLY A 288 2.91 15.50 -3.90
CA GLY A 288 4.33 15.47 -4.19
C GLY A 288 4.71 14.38 -5.19
N SER A 289 5.92 13.85 -5.10
CA SER A 289 6.39 12.86 -6.07
C SER A 289 5.72 11.49 -5.91
N ASN A 290 5.47 10.80 -7.04
CA ASN A 290 4.90 9.46 -7.01
C ASN A 290 5.49 8.58 -8.13
N PRO A 291 5.93 7.34 -7.85
CA PRO A 291 6.53 6.45 -8.85
C PRO A 291 5.54 5.96 -9.91
N ARG A 292 4.26 6.30 -9.78
CA ARG A 292 3.18 5.91 -10.71
C ARG A 292 2.69 7.05 -11.60
N ASP A 293 3.41 8.19 -11.61
CA ASP A 293 3.10 9.35 -12.42
C ASP A 293 4.28 9.76 -13.32
N THR A 294 4.01 10.57 -14.31
CA THR A 294 5.03 11.15 -15.21
C THR A 294 5.35 12.61 -14.89
N GLU A 295 4.59 13.21 -13.98
CA GLU A 295 4.80 14.54 -13.45
C GLU A 295 5.49 14.48 -12.09
N THR A 296 6.18 15.55 -11.73
CA THR A 296 6.88 15.66 -10.43
C THR A 296 5.92 15.76 -9.25
N LYS A 297 4.66 16.13 -9.48
CA LYS A 297 3.62 16.31 -8.49
C LYS A 297 2.37 15.51 -8.88
N THR A 298 2.06 14.48 -8.10
CA THR A 298 0.95 13.56 -8.37
C THR A 298 -0.43 14.24 -8.28
N GLU A 299 -0.56 15.28 -7.48
CA GLU A 299 -1.78 16.09 -7.37
C GLU A 299 -2.18 16.80 -8.68
N ASN A 300 -1.24 16.93 -9.63
CA ASN A 300 -1.51 17.45 -10.97
C ASN A 300 -2.01 16.38 -11.96
N GLN A 301 -1.99 15.11 -11.56
CA GLN A 301 -2.39 13.97 -12.41
C GLN A 301 -3.36 13.04 -11.68
N ARG A 302 -2.83 12.02 -11.01
CA ARG A 302 -3.59 10.90 -10.47
C ARG A 302 -3.88 11.03 -8.97
N GLY A 303 -3.11 11.85 -8.27
CA GLY A 303 -3.26 12.04 -6.83
C GLY A 303 -4.67 12.50 -6.46
N MET A 304 -5.30 11.79 -5.52
CA MET A 304 -6.59 12.15 -4.98
C MET A 304 -6.44 12.92 -3.67
N THR A 305 -7.42 13.76 -3.38
CA THR A 305 -7.50 14.47 -2.10
C THR A 305 -8.07 13.55 -1.01
N VAL A 306 -7.90 13.93 0.26
CA VAL A 306 -8.53 13.23 1.40
C VAL A 306 -10.04 13.20 1.22
N GLN A 307 -10.65 14.29 0.79
CA GLN A 307 -12.12 14.39 0.59
C GLN A 307 -12.61 13.50 -0.55
N ASP A 308 -11.82 13.33 -1.62
CA ASP A 308 -12.17 12.40 -2.69
C ASP A 308 -12.17 10.96 -2.19
N CYS A 309 -11.16 10.58 -1.39
CA CYS A 309 -11.08 9.26 -0.77
C CYS A 309 -12.23 9.01 0.21
N ILE A 310 -12.58 10.00 1.05
CA ILE A 310 -13.74 9.93 1.95
C ILE A 310 -15.01 9.67 1.15
N ARG A 311 -15.25 10.44 0.08
CA ARG A 311 -16.43 10.27 -0.79
C ARG A 311 -16.50 8.87 -1.38
N VAL A 312 -15.37 8.31 -1.88
CA VAL A 312 -15.34 6.94 -2.42
C VAL A 312 -15.71 5.90 -1.35
N LEU A 313 -15.25 6.08 -0.12
CA LEU A 313 -15.59 5.18 1.00
C LEU A 313 -17.08 5.29 1.37
N GLU A 314 -17.61 6.51 1.46
CA GLU A 314 -19.02 6.77 1.78
C GLU A 314 -19.96 6.23 0.69
N GLU A 315 -19.61 6.37 -0.60
CA GLU A 315 -20.36 5.77 -1.73
C GLU A 315 -20.37 4.23 -1.68
N ALA A 316 -19.40 3.63 -1.00
CA ALA A 316 -19.36 2.20 -0.72
C ALA A 316 -19.91 1.83 0.67
N GLU A 317 -20.66 2.74 1.30
CA GLU A 317 -21.32 2.54 2.61
C GLU A 317 -20.31 2.24 3.76
N TRP A 318 -19.10 2.80 3.70
CA TRP A 318 -18.17 2.78 4.81
C TRP A 318 -18.36 3.98 5.73
N LYS A 319 -18.23 3.75 7.03
CA LYS A 319 -18.12 4.81 8.02
C LYS A 319 -16.65 5.21 8.18
N VAL A 320 -16.30 6.44 7.82
CA VAL A 320 -14.91 6.90 7.88
C VAL A 320 -14.54 7.31 9.31
N LEU A 321 -13.38 6.84 9.77
CA LEU A 321 -12.80 7.17 11.07
C LEU A 321 -12.46 8.66 11.13
N LYS A 322 -12.79 9.31 12.24
CA LYS A 322 -12.31 10.66 12.57
C LYS A 322 -11.13 10.57 13.54
N GLY A 323 -10.06 11.31 13.25
CA GLY A 323 -8.84 11.34 14.07
C GLY A 323 -7.79 10.30 13.65
N PRO A 324 -6.75 10.08 14.47
CA PRO A 324 -5.58 9.28 14.10
C PRO A 324 -5.91 7.82 13.83
N SER A 325 -5.15 7.20 12.91
CA SER A 325 -5.28 5.80 12.51
C SER A 325 -5.34 4.84 13.72
N ARG A 326 -6.25 3.88 13.65
CA ARG A 326 -6.36 2.79 14.63
C ARG A 326 -5.50 1.59 14.27
N PHE A 327 -5.08 1.45 13.00
CA PHE A 327 -4.25 0.34 12.56
C PHE A 327 -2.84 0.37 13.17
N TYR A 328 -2.34 1.55 13.55
CA TYR A 328 -1.01 1.76 14.13
C TYR A 328 -0.99 1.92 15.66
N ARG A 329 -2.13 1.79 16.31
CA ARG A 329 -2.20 1.79 17.77
C ARG A 329 -2.08 0.36 18.31
N PRO A 330 -1.30 0.12 19.38
CA PRO A 330 -1.22 -1.19 20.04
C PRO A 330 -2.54 -1.58 20.68
#